data_884fe6b378f99413f769fcfcf6832e67
#
_entry.id   884fe6b378f99413f769fcfcf6832e67
#
_cell.length_a   1.000
_cell.length_b   1.000
_cell.length_c   1.000
_cell.angle_alpha   90.00
_cell.angle_beta   90.00
_cell.angle_gamma   90.00
#
_symmetry.space_group_name_H-M   'P 1'
#
loop_
_entity.id
_entity.type
_entity.pdbx_description
1 polymer ?
#
loop_
_entity_poly.entity_id
_entity_poly.type
_entity_poly.pdbx_seq_one_letter_code
_entity_poly.pdbx_strand_id
1 'polypeptide(L)'
;MSNLFDTGSETVNRMCRLQFTGNVIPSTWYHTIKKETGKPNLNAIIILADIVYWYRPMEIRDEATGQLCGFKKKFQADILQRNYQQLADQFGITKRDAVNAIVELEKLGVVTRVFRTVNIKGQLYSNV
;
A
#
# COMPACT_ATOMS: atom_id res chain seq x y z
N MET A 1 21.29 -22.65 -28.78
CA MET A 1 19.94 -22.18 -28.46
C MET A 1 19.93 -21.61 -27.04
N SER A 2 19.58 -20.36 -26.87
CA SER A 2 19.56 -19.75 -25.56
C SER A 2 18.37 -20.26 -24.75
N ASN A 3 18.62 -20.60 -23.49
CA ASN A 3 17.57 -20.97 -22.57
C ASN A 3 16.91 -19.69 -22.03
N LEU A 4 15.62 -19.48 -22.36
CA LEU A 4 14.86 -18.30 -21.93
C LEU A 4 14.70 -18.21 -20.41
N PHE A 5 14.88 -19.32 -19.69
CA PHE A 5 14.79 -19.35 -18.23
C PHE A 5 16.14 -19.15 -17.53
N ASP A 6 17.20 -18.93 -18.31
CA ASP A 6 18.52 -18.62 -17.80
C ASP A 6 18.92 -17.21 -18.24
N THR A 7 19.04 -16.30 -17.26
CA THR A 7 19.35 -14.89 -17.50
C THR A 7 20.84 -14.63 -17.62
N GLY A 8 21.69 -15.64 -17.40
CA GLY A 8 23.13 -15.49 -17.30
C GLY A 8 23.60 -15.00 -15.92
N SER A 9 22.70 -14.74 -15.00
CA SER A 9 23.00 -14.35 -13.63
C SER A 9 22.33 -15.31 -12.67
N GLU A 10 23.12 -15.98 -11.84
CA GLU A 10 22.58 -16.89 -10.82
C GLU A 10 21.68 -16.15 -9.84
N THR A 11 22.07 -14.94 -9.44
CA THR A 11 21.26 -14.13 -8.52
C THR A 11 19.90 -13.79 -9.12
N VAL A 12 19.87 -13.34 -10.37
CA VAL A 12 18.62 -13.02 -11.05
C VAL A 12 17.74 -14.27 -11.20
N ASN A 13 18.35 -15.41 -11.55
CA ASN A 13 17.63 -16.66 -11.68
C ASN A 13 16.98 -17.09 -10.37
N ARG A 14 17.66 -16.88 -9.24
CA ARG A 14 17.10 -17.14 -7.90
C ARG A 14 15.94 -16.20 -7.60
N MET A 15 16.07 -14.93 -7.98
CA MET A 15 14.98 -13.94 -7.76
C MET A 15 13.73 -14.27 -8.55
N CYS A 16 13.86 -14.89 -9.71
CA CYS A 16 12.70 -15.30 -10.51
C CYS A 16 11.82 -16.35 -9.82
N ARG A 17 12.38 -17.08 -8.86
CA ARG A 17 11.65 -18.10 -8.10
C ARG A 17 10.90 -17.54 -6.92
N LEU A 18 11.18 -16.29 -6.54
CA LEU A 18 10.54 -15.64 -5.40
C LEU A 18 9.22 -15.02 -5.85
N GLN A 19 8.21 -15.21 -5.03
CA GLN A 19 6.93 -14.54 -5.22
C GLN A 19 6.86 -13.34 -4.30
N PHE A 20 6.79 -12.17 -4.88
CA PHE A 20 6.67 -10.92 -4.13
C PHE A 20 5.23 -10.46 -4.12
N THR A 21 4.69 -10.30 -2.92
CA THR A 21 3.38 -9.71 -2.70
C THR A 21 3.55 -8.49 -1.81
N GLY A 22 2.63 -7.56 -1.90
CA GLY A 22 2.62 -6.42 -1.03
C GLY A 22 2.55 -5.10 -1.77
N ASN A 23 3.09 -4.08 -1.12
CA ASN A 23 2.97 -2.70 -1.57
C ASN A 23 3.93 -2.41 -2.72
N VAL A 24 3.44 -1.65 -3.69
CA VAL A 24 4.24 -1.18 -4.82
C VAL A 24 4.37 0.33 -4.71
N ILE A 25 5.59 0.83 -4.88
CA ILE A 25 5.87 2.26 -4.87
C ILE A 25 6.34 2.67 -6.27
N PRO A 26 5.50 3.41 -7.03
CA PRO A 26 5.96 3.98 -8.30
C PRO A 26 7.10 4.97 -8.07
N SER A 27 8.15 4.88 -8.88
CA SER A 27 9.35 5.70 -8.70
C SER A 27 9.07 7.20 -8.81
N THR A 28 8.04 7.59 -9.55
CA THR A 28 7.64 9.01 -9.67
C THR A 28 7.19 9.63 -8.36
N TRP A 29 6.74 8.82 -7.41
CA TRP A 29 6.26 9.33 -6.11
C TRP A 29 7.38 10.01 -5.31
N TYR A 30 8.62 9.58 -5.47
CA TYR A 30 9.76 10.22 -4.80
C TYR A 30 10.01 11.65 -5.29
N HIS A 31 9.49 12.01 -6.46
CA HIS A 31 9.63 13.33 -7.04
C HIS A 31 8.38 14.19 -6.90
N THR A 32 7.24 13.60 -6.56
CA THR A 32 5.96 14.30 -6.46
C THR A 32 5.46 14.44 -5.03
N ILE A 33 5.75 13.47 -4.16
CA ILE A 33 5.32 13.49 -2.76
C ILE A 33 6.52 13.91 -1.92
N LYS A 34 6.63 15.22 -1.69
CA LYS A 34 7.80 15.81 -1.05
C LYS A 34 7.43 16.58 0.21
N LYS A 35 8.42 16.69 1.10
CA LYS A 35 8.37 17.61 2.24
C LYS A 35 8.62 19.03 1.76
N GLU A 36 8.39 20.00 2.63
CA GLU A 36 8.70 21.41 2.38
C GLU A 36 10.19 21.63 2.07
N THR A 37 11.06 20.76 2.60
CA THR A 37 12.51 20.80 2.33
C THR A 37 12.88 20.41 0.91
N GLY A 38 11.92 19.90 0.12
CA GLY A 38 12.17 19.38 -1.22
C GLY A 38 12.58 17.91 -1.26
N LYS A 39 12.81 17.30 -0.11
CA LYS A 39 13.14 15.87 -0.02
C LYS A 39 11.89 15.03 -0.08
N PRO A 40 11.97 13.77 -0.58
CA PRO A 40 10.81 12.88 -0.59
C PRO A 40 10.25 12.69 0.81
N ASN A 41 8.92 12.71 0.90
CA ASN A 41 8.23 12.41 2.15
C ASN A 41 8.01 10.89 2.24
N LEU A 42 9.01 10.19 2.74
CA LEU A 42 9.03 8.72 2.74
C LEU A 42 7.88 8.11 3.55
N ASN A 43 7.55 8.70 4.69
CA ASN A 43 6.44 8.20 5.51
C ASN A 43 5.11 8.28 4.75
N ALA A 44 4.86 9.40 4.08
CA ALA A 44 3.66 9.57 3.27
C ALA A 44 3.63 8.59 2.10
N ILE A 45 4.76 8.42 1.42
CA ILE A 45 4.88 7.50 0.27
C ILE A 45 4.59 6.06 0.69
N ILE A 46 5.18 5.61 1.80
CA ILE A 46 5.01 4.25 2.30
C ILE A 46 3.55 4.00 2.70
N ILE A 47 2.94 4.95 3.39
CA ILE A 47 1.55 4.84 3.82
C ILE A 47 0.61 4.84 2.62
N LEU A 48 0.85 5.71 1.63
CA LEU A 48 0.04 5.73 0.42
C LEU A 48 0.15 4.42 -0.35
N ALA A 49 1.33 3.83 -0.43
CA ALA A 49 1.53 2.54 -1.08
C ALA A 49 0.70 1.44 -0.39
N ASP A 50 0.61 1.47 0.93
CA ASP A 50 -0.21 0.53 1.69
C ASP A 50 -1.70 0.73 1.40
N ILE A 51 -2.16 1.96 1.41
CA ILE A 51 -3.55 2.29 1.10
C ILE A 51 -3.91 1.80 -0.30
N VAL A 52 -3.07 2.09 -1.28
CA VAL A 52 -3.28 1.66 -2.67
C VAL A 52 -3.30 0.13 -2.76
N TYR A 53 -2.43 -0.54 -2.02
CA TYR A 53 -2.43 -2.01 -1.98
C TYR A 53 -3.82 -2.55 -1.58
N TRP A 54 -4.40 -2.00 -0.53
CA TRP A 54 -5.71 -2.47 -0.04
C TRP A 54 -6.85 -2.13 -0.98
N TYR A 55 -6.78 -1.01 -1.70
CA TYR A 55 -7.80 -0.62 -2.67
C TYR A 55 -7.65 -1.33 -4.01
N ARG A 56 -6.48 -1.88 -4.34
CA ARG A 56 -6.33 -2.70 -5.53
C ARG A 56 -7.07 -4.02 -5.32
N PRO A 57 -7.96 -4.40 -6.25
CA PRO A 57 -8.73 -5.63 -6.09
C PRO A 57 -7.86 -6.86 -6.27
N MET A 58 -8.30 -7.95 -5.64
CA MET A 58 -7.74 -9.28 -5.85
C MET A 58 -8.28 -9.85 -7.16
N GLU A 59 -7.38 -10.44 -7.97
CA GLU A 59 -7.80 -11.15 -9.17
C GLU A 59 -8.33 -12.53 -8.81
N ILE A 60 -9.48 -12.88 -9.36
CA ILE A 60 -10.05 -14.22 -9.24
C ILE A 60 -9.78 -14.93 -10.55
N ARG A 61 -9.01 -16.00 -10.50
CA ARG A 61 -8.64 -16.78 -11.70
C ARG A 61 -9.14 -18.19 -11.60
N ASP A 62 -9.48 -18.76 -12.77
CA ASP A 62 -9.81 -20.17 -12.88
C ASP A 62 -8.57 -21.02 -12.58
N GLU A 63 -8.70 -21.96 -11.65
CA GLU A 63 -7.58 -22.81 -11.24
C GLU A 63 -7.08 -23.72 -12.36
N ALA A 64 -7.97 -24.13 -13.26
CA ALA A 64 -7.61 -25.04 -14.34
C ALA A 64 -6.95 -24.34 -15.52
N THR A 65 -7.41 -23.13 -15.87
CA THR A 65 -6.97 -22.44 -17.09
C THR A 65 -6.12 -21.20 -16.81
N GLY A 66 -6.14 -20.67 -15.57
CA GLY A 66 -5.47 -19.43 -15.23
C GLY A 66 -6.19 -18.19 -15.76
N GLN A 67 -7.36 -18.36 -16.37
CA GLN A 67 -8.11 -17.26 -16.96
C GLN A 67 -8.70 -16.36 -15.89
N LEU A 68 -8.63 -15.04 -16.12
CA LEU A 68 -9.20 -14.04 -15.22
C LEU A 68 -10.74 -14.16 -15.24
N CYS A 69 -11.33 -14.45 -14.08
CA CYS A 69 -12.78 -14.58 -13.91
C CYS A 69 -13.43 -13.35 -13.30
N GLY A 70 -12.66 -12.51 -12.60
CA GLY A 70 -13.22 -11.32 -11.97
C GLY A 70 -12.29 -10.74 -10.94
N PHE A 71 -12.84 -9.81 -10.15
CA PHE A 71 -12.10 -9.09 -9.10
C PHE A 71 -12.86 -9.15 -7.79
N LYS A 72 -12.11 -9.15 -6.70
CA LYS A 72 -12.67 -9.14 -5.35
C LYS A 72 -11.99 -8.06 -4.52
N LYS A 73 -12.77 -7.30 -3.78
CA LYS A 73 -12.27 -6.31 -2.83
C LYS A 73 -11.54 -7.00 -1.68
N LYS A 74 -10.39 -6.46 -1.25
CA LYS A 74 -9.55 -7.05 -0.21
C LYS A 74 -10.07 -6.81 1.21
N PHE A 75 -10.95 -5.83 1.42
CA PHE A 75 -11.50 -5.51 2.74
C PHE A 75 -13.02 -5.53 2.68
N GLN A 76 -13.66 -5.77 3.83
CA GLN A 76 -15.11 -6.01 3.88
C GLN A 76 -15.93 -4.73 4.04
N ALA A 77 -15.38 -3.71 4.71
CA ALA A 77 -16.07 -2.44 4.91
C ALA A 77 -16.23 -1.68 3.58
N ASP A 78 -17.09 -0.67 3.57
CA ASP A 78 -17.29 0.20 2.39
C ASP A 78 -16.04 1.00 2.07
N ILE A 79 -15.30 1.42 3.10
CA ILE A 79 -14.02 2.10 2.97
C ILE A 79 -13.00 1.41 3.87
N LEU A 80 -11.72 1.61 3.55
CA LEU A 80 -10.63 1.03 4.33
C LEU A 80 -10.59 1.65 5.74
N GLN A 81 -10.60 0.80 6.76
CA GLN A 81 -10.55 1.23 8.16
C GLN A 81 -9.16 0.96 8.72
N ARG A 82 -8.44 2.03 9.02
CA ARG A 82 -7.11 1.98 9.64
C ARG A 82 -7.03 3.07 10.70
N ASN A 83 -6.39 2.80 11.82
CA ASN A 83 -6.07 3.85 12.78
C ASN A 83 -4.58 4.18 12.71
N TYR A 84 -4.22 5.33 13.27
CA TYR A 84 -2.84 5.81 13.19
C TYR A 84 -1.86 4.91 13.94
N GLN A 85 -2.30 4.31 15.04
CA GLN A 85 -1.43 3.41 15.81
C GLN A 85 -1.12 2.14 15.02
N GLN A 86 -2.07 1.61 14.28
CA GLN A 86 -1.84 0.45 13.41
C GLN A 86 -0.81 0.76 12.32
N LEU A 87 -0.90 1.94 11.71
CA LEU A 87 0.06 2.37 10.70
C LEU A 87 1.45 2.58 11.31
N ALA A 88 1.50 3.21 12.49
CA ALA A 88 2.75 3.42 13.19
C ALA A 88 3.45 2.10 13.52
N ASP A 89 2.71 1.14 14.05
CA ASP A 89 3.24 -0.17 14.43
C ASP A 89 3.70 -0.95 13.20
N GLN A 90 2.93 -0.87 12.10
CA GLN A 90 3.26 -1.60 10.87
C GLN A 90 4.57 -1.12 10.25
N PHE A 91 4.82 0.19 10.26
CA PHE A 91 5.97 0.77 9.56
C PHE A 91 7.10 1.19 10.48
N GLY A 92 6.95 0.98 11.80
CA GLY A 92 8.00 1.33 12.73
C GLY A 92 8.23 2.83 12.89
N ILE A 93 7.18 3.62 12.74
CA ILE A 93 7.20 5.06 12.91
C ILE A 93 6.33 5.44 14.11
N THR A 94 6.40 6.72 14.53
CA THR A 94 5.55 7.18 15.62
C THR A 94 4.12 7.43 15.14
N LYS A 95 3.17 7.41 16.07
CA LYS A 95 1.79 7.79 15.76
C LYS A 95 1.71 9.20 15.17
N ARG A 96 2.51 10.12 15.68
CA ARG A 96 2.61 11.49 15.17
C ARG A 96 3.08 11.50 13.70
N ASP A 97 4.08 10.71 13.38
CA ASP A 97 4.57 10.58 12.01
C ASP A 97 3.48 10.06 11.07
N ALA A 98 2.69 9.08 11.53
CA ALA A 98 1.57 8.56 10.76
C ALA A 98 0.49 9.62 10.53
N VAL A 99 0.14 10.37 11.56
CA VAL A 99 -0.83 11.48 11.45
C VAL A 99 -0.34 12.52 10.45
N ASN A 100 0.92 12.96 10.59
CA ASN A 100 1.49 13.97 9.72
C ASN A 100 1.53 13.49 8.26
N ALA A 101 1.87 12.23 8.02
CA ALA A 101 1.88 11.66 6.69
C ALA A 101 0.48 11.67 6.05
N ILE A 102 -0.52 11.27 6.78
CA ILE A 102 -1.91 11.26 6.29
C ILE A 102 -2.40 12.70 6.02
N VAL A 103 -2.07 13.65 6.90
CA VAL A 103 -2.42 15.06 6.70
C VAL A 103 -1.80 15.58 5.40
N GLU A 104 -0.54 15.27 5.13
CA GLU A 104 0.13 15.70 3.89
C GLU A 104 -0.50 15.06 2.65
N LEU A 105 -0.85 13.78 2.74
CA LEU A 105 -1.52 13.09 1.62
C LEU A 105 -2.91 13.68 1.36
N GLU A 106 -3.63 14.06 2.41
CA GLU A 106 -4.93 14.72 2.28
C GLU A 106 -4.79 16.09 1.62
N LYS A 107 -3.76 16.86 2.00
CA LYS A 107 -3.47 18.16 1.36
C LYS A 107 -3.17 18.01 -0.12
N LEU A 108 -2.52 16.92 -0.52
CA LEU A 108 -2.24 16.63 -1.92
C LEU A 108 -3.48 16.16 -2.68
N GLY A 109 -4.56 15.88 -1.99
CA GLY A 109 -5.81 15.44 -2.59
C GLY A 109 -5.86 13.97 -2.99
N VAL A 110 -4.87 13.17 -2.55
CA VAL A 110 -4.80 11.74 -2.92
C VAL A 110 -5.51 10.83 -1.94
N VAL A 111 -5.78 11.30 -0.73
CA VAL A 111 -6.57 10.57 0.26
C VAL A 111 -7.58 11.49 0.90
N THR A 112 -8.66 10.91 1.40
CA THR A 112 -9.68 11.61 2.18
C THR A 112 -9.92 10.83 3.46
N ARG A 113 -9.87 11.53 4.60
CA ARG A 113 -10.16 10.91 5.90
C ARG A 113 -11.65 11.04 6.20
N VAL A 114 -12.25 9.91 6.58
CA VAL A 114 -13.62 9.90 7.12
C VAL A 114 -13.54 9.39 8.54
N PHE A 115 -13.87 10.27 9.49
CA PHE A 115 -13.82 9.91 10.91
C PHE A 115 -15.13 9.26 11.31
N ARG A 116 -15.06 8.02 11.80
CA ARG A 116 -16.21 7.28 12.30
C ARG A 116 -15.92 6.81 13.71
N THR A 117 -16.90 6.99 14.58
CA THR A 117 -16.86 6.40 15.91
C THR A 117 -17.32 4.97 15.80
N VAL A 118 -16.41 4.03 15.99
CA VAL A 118 -16.77 2.62 16.07
C VAL A 118 -17.04 2.29 17.52
N ASN A 119 -18.23 1.81 17.82
CA ASN A 119 -18.67 1.54 19.19
C ASN A 119 -18.09 0.23 19.76
N ILE A 120 -16.84 -0.04 19.42
CA ILE A 120 -16.06 -1.14 19.99
C ILE A 120 -15.00 -0.51 20.86
N LYS A 121 -15.22 -0.47 22.17
CA LYS A 121 -14.32 0.09 23.19
C LYS A 121 -14.05 1.59 23.04
N GLY A 122 -14.93 2.36 22.42
CA GLY A 122 -14.83 3.80 22.33
C GLY A 122 -13.65 4.33 21.53
N GLN A 123 -13.10 3.56 20.62
CA GLN A 123 -11.99 3.98 19.78
C GLN A 123 -12.49 4.68 18.51
N LEU A 124 -11.83 5.77 18.16
CA LEU A 124 -12.07 6.51 16.92
C LEU A 124 -11.13 5.97 15.84
N TYR A 125 -11.69 5.57 14.70
CA TYR A 125 -10.90 5.11 13.57
C TYR A 125 -10.98 6.11 12.43
N SER A 126 -9.84 6.33 11.75
CA SER A 126 -9.79 7.08 10.50
C SER A 126 -9.94 6.11 9.33
N ASN A 127 -10.84 6.44 8.41
CA ASN A 127 -11.02 5.69 7.18
C ASN A 127 -10.43 6.49 6.02
N VAL A 128 -9.64 5.83 5.22
CA VAL A 128 -8.90 6.47 4.12
C VAL A 128 -9.25 5.82 2.79
#